data_43b1b084ecf75e06c38cf057399e67cc
#
_entry.id   43b1b084ecf75e06c38cf057399e67cc
#
_cell.length_a   1.000
_cell.length_b   1.000
_cell.length_c   1.000
_cell.angle_alpha   90.00
_cell.angle_beta   90.00
_cell.angle_gamma   90.00
#
_symmetry.space_group_name_H-M   'P 1'
#
loop_
_entity.id
_entity.type
_entity.pdbx_description
1 polymer ?
#
loop_
_entity_poly.entity_id
_entity_poly.type
_entity_poly.pdbx_seq_one_letter_code
_entity_poly.pdbx_strand_id
1 'polypeptide(L)'
;TLFRSYGLMDDTEGTMTGGFDGIDIAVGRMLVSTTTQAAEMVNKVIEYHDEQSYGRWRNNYVIYSDDADNSTDATLQFGLNDLADVLTAQKPFVNVKKIHTDAYVQQVAAGGERYPEAKTDFLDALQLGALVFNYFGHGNEEFLARERLFEKLDAQNLTNRYRYPLFVTITCEFTRFDDPNRFTGGEYMFWNKSGGAIGLIATTRQIGVGTGFQMNNLLSEDLYAFGSTNYPTISEALRQTKLSTGSDNRRVVFY
;
A
#
# COMPACT_ATOMS: atom_id res chain seq x y z
N THR A 1 -9.57 -11.64 9.76
CA THR A 1 -10.01 -12.42 8.59
C THR A 1 -9.47 -13.83 8.68
N LEU A 2 -10.22 -14.83 8.21
CA LEU A 2 -9.80 -16.24 8.13
C LEU A 2 -8.42 -16.45 7.47
N PHE A 3 -8.00 -15.50 6.63
CA PHE A 3 -6.72 -15.53 5.95
C PHE A 3 -5.50 -15.56 6.90
N ARG A 4 -5.59 -14.89 8.05
CA ARG A 4 -4.52 -14.92 9.06
C ARG A 4 -4.32 -16.32 9.66
N SER A 5 -5.40 -17.11 9.78
CA SER A 5 -5.31 -18.45 10.39
C SER A 5 -4.37 -19.40 9.65
N TYR A 6 -4.09 -19.15 8.36
CA TYR A 6 -3.09 -19.92 7.62
C TYR A 6 -1.64 -19.62 8.04
N GLY A 7 -1.42 -18.57 8.80
CA GLY A 7 -0.11 -18.19 9.32
C GLY A 7 0.11 -18.57 10.79
N LEU A 8 -0.86 -19.19 11.44
CA LEU A 8 -0.82 -19.63 12.83
C LEU A 8 -0.53 -21.12 12.86
N MET A 9 0.54 -21.53 13.53
CA MET A 9 1.03 -22.91 13.50
C MET A 9 1.00 -23.59 14.87
N ASP A 10 0.75 -22.85 15.95
CA ASP A 10 0.68 -23.40 17.31
C ASP A 10 -0.71 -23.93 17.64
N ASP A 11 -0.78 -25.10 18.30
CA ASP A 11 -2.04 -25.79 18.66
C ASP A 11 -2.98 -24.96 19.54
N THR A 12 -2.47 -23.95 20.23
CA THR A 12 -3.22 -23.10 21.16
C THR A 12 -3.73 -21.81 20.55
N GLU A 13 -3.41 -21.57 19.28
CA GLU A 13 -3.73 -20.35 18.55
C GLU A 13 -5.02 -20.44 17.74
N GLY A 14 -5.45 -19.31 17.17
CA GLY A 14 -6.55 -19.29 16.21
C GLY A 14 -7.94 -19.13 16.79
N THR A 15 -8.07 -18.95 18.10
CA THR A 15 -9.40 -18.75 18.75
C THR A 15 -10.10 -17.48 18.28
N MET A 16 -9.40 -16.56 17.62
CA MET A 16 -9.90 -15.30 17.06
C MET A 16 -10.55 -14.37 18.09
N THR A 17 -10.69 -14.80 19.33
CA THR A 17 -11.38 -14.13 20.42
C THR A 17 -10.41 -13.85 21.56
N GLY A 18 -9.69 -12.74 21.47
CA GLY A 18 -9.12 -12.13 22.66
C GLY A 18 -7.64 -12.36 22.96
N GLY A 19 -6.87 -13.07 22.19
CA GLY A 19 -5.41 -13.20 22.34
C GLY A 19 -4.66 -12.48 21.21
N PHE A 20 -3.46 -12.02 21.47
CA PHE A 20 -2.52 -11.65 20.42
C PHE A 20 -1.76 -12.93 20.01
N ASP A 21 -2.31 -13.66 19.05
CA ASP A 21 -1.60 -14.77 18.44
C ASP A 21 -0.58 -14.21 17.44
N GLY A 22 0.69 -14.53 17.59
CA GLY A 22 1.73 -14.18 16.62
C GLY A 22 1.48 -14.86 15.28
N ILE A 23 2.02 -14.33 14.20
CA ILE A 23 2.01 -15.01 12.89
C ILE A 23 3.35 -15.72 12.74
N ASP A 24 3.33 -17.05 12.65
CA ASP A 24 4.55 -17.89 12.58
C ASP A 24 5.19 -17.85 11.21
N ILE A 25 4.35 -17.84 10.17
CA ILE A 25 4.81 -17.80 8.79
C ILE A 25 4.24 -16.61 8.04
N ALA A 26 5.00 -16.10 7.09
CA ALA A 26 4.55 -15.04 6.20
C ALA A 26 3.50 -15.60 5.21
N VAL A 27 2.36 -14.91 5.10
CA VAL A 27 1.25 -15.31 4.23
C VAL A 27 0.89 -14.17 3.30
N GLY A 28 0.85 -14.45 1.99
CA GLY A 28 0.32 -13.58 0.95
C GLY A 28 -0.82 -14.26 0.18
N ARG A 29 -1.64 -13.50 -0.51
CA ARG A 29 -2.76 -14.03 -1.29
C ARG A 29 -2.77 -13.45 -2.70
N MET A 30 -2.83 -14.31 -3.70
CA MET A 30 -3.13 -13.90 -5.06
C MET A 30 -4.65 -13.82 -5.24
N LEU A 31 -5.18 -12.60 -5.40
CA LEU A 31 -6.62 -12.35 -5.56
C LEU A 31 -7.05 -12.67 -6.98
N VAL A 32 -7.35 -13.93 -7.26
CA VAL A 32 -7.82 -14.37 -8.56
C VAL A 32 -9.03 -15.30 -8.42
N SER A 33 -9.99 -15.18 -9.32
CA SER A 33 -11.20 -15.98 -9.34
C SER A 33 -11.31 -16.88 -10.59
N THR A 34 -10.47 -16.67 -11.59
CA THR A 34 -10.43 -17.46 -12.82
C THR A 34 -9.01 -17.85 -13.19
N THR A 35 -8.89 -18.93 -13.98
CA THR A 35 -7.58 -19.37 -14.51
C THR A 35 -6.96 -18.32 -15.43
N THR A 36 -7.76 -17.53 -16.13
CA THR A 36 -7.29 -16.42 -16.97
C THR A 36 -6.67 -15.33 -16.11
N GLN A 37 -7.35 -14.87 -15.05
CA GLN A 37 -6.76 -13.92 -14.10
C GLN A 37 -5.48 -14.45 -13.46
N ALA A 38 -5.47 -15.74 -13.06
CA ALA A 38 -4.27 -16.35 -12.51
C ALA A 38 -3.08 -16.28 -13.49
N ALA A 39 -3.32 -16.63 -14.75
CA ALA A 39 -2.29 -16.54 -15.78
C ALA A 39 -1.81 -15.10 -16.02
N GLU A 40 -2.72 -14.12 -16.05
CA GLU A 40 -2.38 -12.71 -16.21
C GLU A 40 -1.52 -12.19 -15.04
N MET A 41 -1.83 -12.57 -13.81
CA MET A 41 -1.04 -12.16 -12.64
C MET A 41 0.32 -12.86 -12.59
N VAL A 42 0.40 -14.14 -12.94
CA VAL A 42 1.68 -14.84 -13.09
C VAL A 42 2.55 -14.18 -14.16
N ASN A 43 1.96 -13.82 -15.30
CA ASN A 43 2.67 -13.11 -16.36
C ASN A 43 3.19 -11.75 -15.88
N LYS A 44 2.42 -11.00 -15.09
CA LYS A 44 2.85 -9.74 -14.49
C LYS A 44 4.08 -9.91 -13.59
N VAL A 45 4.12 -11.00 -12.79
CA VAL A 45 5.30 -11.33 -11.98
C VAL A 45 6.51 -11.66 -12.87
N ILE A 46 6.30 -12.43 -13.95
CA ILE A 46 7.37 -12.74 -14.92
C ILE A 46 7.89 -11.44 -15.56
N GLU A 47 7.01 -10.55 -16.00
CA GLU A 47 7.36 -9.24 -16.57
C GLU A 47 8.12 -8.35 -15.58
N TYR A 48 7.84 -8.44 -14.30
CA TYR A 48 8.57 -7.70 -13.27
C TYR A 48 10.06 -8.11 -13.19
N HIS A 49 10.38 -9.33 -13.58
CA HIS A 49 11.74 -9.88 -13.65
C HIS A 49 12.36 -9.82 -15.06
N ASP A 50 11.63 -9.31 -16.06
CA ASP A 50 12.15 -9.10 -17.41
C ASP A 50 13.16 -7.94 -17.46
N GLU A 51 14.09 -7.96 -18.42
CA GLU A 51 15.10 -6.91 -18.60
C GLU A 51 14.47 -5.51 -18.79
N GLN A 52 13.31 -5.43 -19.42
CA GLN A 52 12.56 -4.17 -19.61
C GLN A 52 12.07 -3.55 -18.30
N SER A 53 11.99 -4.35 -17.26
CA SER A 53 11.57 -3.90 -15.92
C SER A 53 12.71 -3.34 -15.08
N TYR A 54 13.97 -3.46 -15.53
CA TYR A 54 15.11 -2.87 -14.82
C TYR A 54 15.30 -1.41 -15.19
N GLY A 55 15.42 -0.54 -14.19
CA GLY A 55 15.60 0.88 -14.43
C GLY A 55 15.72 1.70 -13.15
N ARG A 56 16.01 2.99 -13.30
CA ARG A 56 16.20 3.92 -12.18
C ARG A 56 14.97 4.05 -11.28
N TRP A 57 13.78 3.76 -11.80
CA TRP A 57 12.54 3.79 -11.05
C TRP A 57 12.56 2.86 -9.82
N ARG A 58 13.37 1.80 -9.84
CA ARG A 58 13.54 0.89 -8.70
C ARG A 58 14.28 1.52 -7.51
N ASN A 59 14.88 2.67 -7.69
CA ASN A 59 15.46 3.45 -6.58
C ASN A 59 14.48 4.50 -6.03
N ASN A 60 13.30 4.65 -6.64
CA ASN A 60 12.33 5.64 -6.19
C ASN A 60 11.43 5.05 -5.10
N TYR A 61 11.25 5.83 -4.05
CA TYR A 61 10.23 5.66 -3.03
C TYR A 61 9.32 6.89 -3.07
N VAL A 62 8.07 6.71 -3.39
CA VAL A 62 7.10 7.81 -3.38
C VAL A 62 6.32 7.76 -2.08
N ILE A 63 6.30 8.86 -1.36
CA ILE A 63 5.34 9.08 -0.28
C ILE A 63 4.26 10.03 -0.74
N TYR A 64 3.04 9.71 -0.39
CA TYR A 64 1.89 10.53 -0.69
C TYR A 64 0.99 10.65 0.55
N SER A 65 0.84 11.86 1.10
CA SER A 65 -0.08 12.11 2.20
C SER A 65 -1.35 12.81 1.74
N ASP A 66 -2.45 12.41 2.35
CA ASP A 66 -3.72 13.13 2.31
C ASP A 66 -3.62 14.51 2.93
N ASP A 67 -4.62 15.37 2.71
CA ASP A 67 -4.72 16.65 3.39
C ASP A 67 -5.27 16.48 4.83
N ALA A 68 -5.18 17.55 5.60
CA ALA A 68 -5.61 17.55 6.99
C ALA A 68 -7.04 18.12 7.12
N ASP A 69 -8.04 17.26 7.13
CA ASP A 69 -9.45 17.61 7.39
C ASP A 69 -9.71 18.04 8.85
N ASN A 70 -8.84 17.57 9.75
CA ASN A 70 -8.94 17.85 11.20
C ASN A 70 -7.56 17.76 11.89
N SER A 71 -7.51 18.11 13.17
CA SER A 71 -6.25 18.18 13.92
C SER A 71 -5.50 16.84 14.07
N THR A 72 -6.18 15.71 13.96
CA THR A 72 -5.52 14.39 14.00
C THR A 72 -4.86 14.03 12.67
N ASP A 73 -5.32 14.61 11.57
CA ASP A 73 -4.82 14.32 10.22
C ASP A 73 -3.48 14.99 9.93
N ALA A 74 -3.07 15.99 10.72
CA ALA A 74 -1.72 16.54 10.64
C ALA A 74 -0.62 15.46 10.76
N THR A 75 -0.91 14.36 11.48
CA THR A 75 -0.02 13.19 11.57
C THR A 75 0.22 12.51 10.21
N LEU A 76 -0.72 12.60 9.26
CA LEU A 76 -0.59 11.99 7.94
C LEU A 76 0.62 12.56 7.19
N GLN A 77 0.71 13.88 7.14
CA GLN A 77 1.81 14.58 6.47
C GLN A 77 3.12 14.49 7.26
N PHE A 78 3.08 14.88 8.54
CA PHE A 78 4.29 14.91 9.37
C PHE A 78 4.90 13.51 9.50
N GLY A 79 4.08 12.49 9.73
CA GLY A 79 4.54 11.12 9.87
C GLY A 79 5.24 10.59 8.62
N LEU A 80 4.68 10.85 7.43
CA LEU A 80 5.34 10.45 6.19
C LEU A 80 6.59 11.29 5.90
N ASN A 81 6.60 12.57 6.30
CA ASN A 81 7.78 13.40 6.14
C ASN A 81 8.94 12.89 7.00
N ASP A 82 8.68 12.60 8.27
CA ASP A 82 9.69 12.02 9.18
C ASP A 82 10.19 10.68 8.68
N LEU A 83 9.28 9.80 8.22
CA LEU A 83 9.65 8.52 7.59
C LEU A 83 10.59 8.73 6.40
N ALA A 84 10.31 9.70 5.54
CA ALA A 84 11.14 10.00 4.38
C ALA A 84 12.55 10.46 4.77
N ASP A 85 12.66 11.28 5.81
CA ASP A 85 13.93 11.78 6.30
C ASP A 85 14.77 10.65 6.93
N VAL A 86 14.14 9.78 7.72
CA VAL A 86 14.78 8.58 8.28
C VAL A 86 15.22 7.62 7.17
N LEU A 87 14.35 7.34 6.20
CA LEU A 87 14.68 6.46 5.07
C LEU A 87 15.86 6.99 4.26
N THR A 88 15.90 8.29 3.97
CA THR A 88 16.98 8.92 3.24
C THR A 88 18.31 8.83 4.01
N ALA A 89 18.28 9.00 5.33
CA ALA A 89 19.45 8.86 6.19
C ALA A 89 19.96 7.42 6.26
N GLN A 90 19.05 6.43 6.38
CA GLN A 90 19.39 5.01 6.50
C GLN A 90 19.78 4.38 5.17
N LYS A 91 19.18 4.82 4.06
CA LYS A 91 19.35 4.25 2.71
C LYS A 91 19.59 5.36 1.67
N PRO A 92 20.79 5.96 1.63
CA PRO A 92 21.07 7.11 0.76
C PRO A 92 20.95 6.85 -0.74
N PHE A 93 20.84 5.60 -1.17
CA PHE A 93 20.61 5.22 -2.57
C PHE A 93 19.14 5.32 -2.99
N VAL A 94 18.22 5.51 -2.03
CA VAL A 94 16.79 5.67 -2.30
C VAL A 94 16.48 7.12 -2.62
N ASN A 95 15.82 7.34 -3.75
CA ASN A 95 15.29 8.65 -4.14
C ASN A 95 13.87 8.78 -3.56
N VAL A 96 13.71 9.57 -2.52
CA VAL A 96 12.39 9.81 -1.93
C VAL A 96 11.71 10.98 -2.61
N LYS A 97 10.55 10.73 -3.26
CA LYS A 97 9.66 11.78 -3.77
C LYS A 97 8.55 12.02 -2.75
N LYS A 98 8.46 13.24 -2.22
CA LYS A 98 7.41 13.65 -1.28
C LYS A 98 6.31 14.38 -2.03
N ILE A 99 5.06 13.96 -1.86
CA ILE A 99 3.85 14.60 -2.38
C ILE A 99 2.87 14.72 -1.22
N HIS A 100 2.55 15.95 -0.84
CA HIS A 100 1.61 16.25 0.24
C HIS A 100 0.44 17.02 -0.35
N THR A 101 -0.79 16.53 -0.19
CA THR A 101 -1.98 17.12 -0.79
C THR A 101 -2.16 18.59 -0.37
N ASP A 102 -1.85 18.94 0.87
CA ASP A 102 -1.90 20.32 1.40
C ASP A 102 -0.96 21.31 0.66
N ALA A 103 -0.01 20.84 -0.14
CA ALA A 103 0.86 21.70 -0.94
C ALA A 103 0.21 22.18 -2.26
N TYR A 104 -0.96 21.68 -2.59
CA TYR A 104 -1.67 21.95 -3.84
C TYR A 104 -2.89 22.84 -3.61
N VAL A 105 -3.38 23.47 -4.66
CA VAL A 105 -4.56 24.32 -4.61
C VAL A 105 -5.83 23.47 -4.64
N GLN A 106 -6.62 23.56 -3.56
CA GLN A 106 -7.93 22.94 -3.50
C GLN A 106 -8.93 23.68 -4.39
N GLN A 107 -9.73 22.94 -5.13
CA GLN A 107 -10.82 23.44 -5.95
C GLN A 107 -12.15 22.90 -5.43
N VAL A 108 -13.13 23.78 -5.28
CA VAL A 108 -14.48 23.41 -4.85
C VAL A 108 -15.41 23.39 -6.06
N ALA A 109 -16.06 22.26 -6.26
CA ALA A 109 -17.01 22.05 -7.37
C ALA A 109 -18.32 21.43 -6.86
N ALA A 110 -19.33 21.32 -7.69
CA ALA A 110 -20.61 20.71 -7.35
C ALA A 110 -20.48 19.25 -6.88
N GLY A 111 -19.39 18.57 -7.26
CA GLY A 111 -19.06 17.18 -6.83
C GLY A 111 -18.22 17.08 -5.57
N GLY A 112 -18.00 18.17 -4.84
CA GLY A 112 -17.15 18.26 -3.65
C GLY A 112 -15.78 18.88 -3.92
N GLU A 113 -14.96 18.86 -2.90
CA GLU A 113 -13.57 19.34 -2.93
C GLU A 113 -12.69 18.43 -3.78
N ARG A 114 -11.68 19.01 -4.43
CA ARG A 114 -10.73 18.29 -5.30
C ARG A 114 -9.36 18.97 -5.29
N TYR A 115 -8.33 18.20 -5.56
CA TYR A 115 -6.96 18.67 -5.82
C TYR A 115 -6.50 18.14 -7.19
N PRO A 116 -6.88 18.77 -8.30
CA PRO A 116 -6.60 18.23 -9.63
C PRO A 116 -5.11 18.07 -9.94
N GLU A 117 -4.29 19.03 -9.49
CA GLU A 117 -2.83 18.98 -9.70
C GLU A 117 -2.20 17.88 -8.84
N ALA A 118 -2.64 17.70 -7.57
CA ALA A 118 -2.20 16.60 -6.70
C ALA A 118 -2.56 15.23 -7.30
N LYS A 119 -3.78 15.09 -7.84
CA LYS A 119 -4.20 13.88 -8.56
C LYS A 119 -3.32 13.61 -9.78
N THR A 120 -2.99 14.63 -10.54
CA THR A 120 -2.09 14.51 -11.70
C THR A 120 -0.72 14.00 -11.25
N ASP A 121 -0.13 14.60 -10.22
CA ASP A 121 1.18 14.19 -9.69
C ASP A 121 1.15 12.78 -9.10
N PHE A 122 0.02 12.35 -8.52
CA PHE A 122 -0.20 10.97 -8.07
C PHE A 122 -0.09 9.98 -9.23
N LEU A 123 -0.85 10.24 -10.29
CA LEU A 123 -0.90 9.38 -11.47
C LEU A 123 0.43 9.39 -12.22
N ASP A 124 1.06 10.54 -12.38
CA ASP A 124 2.37 10.69 -13.01
C ASP A 124 3.45 9.94 -12.24
N ALA A 125 3.43 10.00 -10.90
CA ALA A 125 4.38 9.25 -10.08
C ALA A 125 4.22 7.73 -10.25
N LEU A 126 2.99 7.22 -10.38
CA LEU A 126 2.73 5.82 -10.71
C LEU A 126 3.22 5.46 -12.12
N GLN A 127 2.99 6.32 -13.10
CA GLN A 127 3.42 6.10 -14.49
C GLN A 127 4.94 6.12 -14.65
N LEU A 128 5.63 7.00 -13.92
CA LEU A 128 7.09 7.06 -13.89
C LEU A 128 7.71 5.84 -13.21
N GLY A 129 7.00 5.27 -12.25
CA GLY A 129 7.39 4.10 -11.50
C GLY A 129 8.15 4.40 -10.22
N ALA A 130 7.93 3.56 -9.24
CA ALA A 130 8.63 3.53 -7.96
C ALA A 130 8.78 2.09 -7.48
N LEU A 131 9.80 1.77 -6.71
CA LEU A 131 9.91 0.47 -6.06
C LEU A 131 8.80 0.32 -5.03
N VAL A 132 8.59 1.38 -4.23
CA VAL A 132 7.49 1.47 -3.28
C VAL A 132 6.74 2.78 -3.51
N PHE A 133 5.44 2.69 -3.63
CA PHE A 133 4.53 3.84 -3.60
C PHE A 133 3.70 3.75 -2.32
N ASN A 134 3.89 4.68 -1.41
CA ASN A 134 3.31 4.67 -0.08
C ASN A 134 2.31 5.83 0.06
N TYR A 135 1.04 5.50 0.10
CA TYR A 135 -0.04 6.44 0.41
C TYR A 135 -0.48 6.29 1.86
N PHE A 136 -0.56 7.39 2.59
CA PHE A 136 -1.11 7.45 3.93
C PHE A 136 -2.15 8.55 4.05
N GLY A 137 -3.40 8.17 4.31
CA GLY A 137 -4.54 9.06 4.34
C GLY A 137 -5.86 8.33 4.49
N HIS A 138 -6.94 9.04 4.21
CA HIS A 138 -8.28 8.50 4.18
C HIS A 138 -8.51 7.65 2.91
N GLY A 139 -9.51 6.78 2.96
CA GLY A 139 -9.91 5.97 1.81
C GLY A 139 -11.12 5.10 2.12
N ASN A 140 -11.59 4.46 1.08
CA ASN A 140 -12.65 3.45 1.13
C ASN A 140 -12.48 2.47 -0.04
N GLU A 141 -13.46 1.64 -0.31
CA GLU A 141 -13.39 0.65 -1.40
C GLU A 141 -13.32 1.27 -2.80
N GLU A 142 -13.76 2.53 -2.96
CA GLU A 142 -13.90 3.19 -4.26
C GLU A 142 -12.71 4.10 -4.61
N PHE A 143 -12.17 4.82 -3.60
CA PHE A 143 -11.16 5.85 -3.81
C PHE A 143 -10.28 6.09 -2.59
N LEU A 144 -9.14 6.72 -2.83
CA LEU A 144 -8.24 7.29 -1.83
C LEU A 144 -8.52 8.80 -1.71
N ALA A 145 -8.49 9.31 -0.50
CA ALA A 145 -8.90 10.65 -0.08
C ALA A 145 -10.38 10.97 -0.35
N ARG A 146 -10.98 11.86 0.42
CA ARG A 146 -12.33 12.38 0.14
C ARG A 146 -12.38 13.16 -1.16
N GLU A 147 -11.29 13.77 -1.52
CA GLU A 147 -11.06 14.58 -2.72
C GLU A 147 -10.84 13.72 -3.97
N ARG A 148 -10.88 12.38 -3.82
CA ARG A 148 -10.76 11.38 -4.88
C ARG A 148 -9.43 11.49 -5.65
N LEU A 149 -8.34 11.49 -4.93
CA LEU A 149 -7.00 11.53 -5.48
C LEU A 149 -6.70 10.32 -6.38
N PHE A 150 -7.27 9.17 -6.05
CA PHE A 150 -7.15 7.96 -6.85
C PHE A 150 -8.44 7.14 -6.77
N GLU A 151 -9.00 6.77 -7.90
CA GLU A 151 -10.29 6.08 -8.02
C GLU A 151 -10.13 4.74 -8.75
N LYS A 152 -11.13 3.87 -8.65
CA LYS A 152 -11.18 2.59 -9.38
C LYS A 152 -10.89 2.75 -10.87
N LEU A 153 -11.42 3.78 -11.51
CA LEU A 153 -11.22 4.04 -12.94
C LEU A 153 -9.75 4.38 -13.23
N ASP A 154 -9.10 5.13 -12.35
CA ASP A 154 -7.67 5.42 -12.46
C ASP A 154 -6.86 4.11 -12.40
N ALA A 155 -7.18 3.23 -11.43
CA ALA A 155 -6.53 1.92 -11.29
C ALA A 155 -6.66 1.05 -12.56
N GLN A 156 -7.82 1.07 -13.21
CA GLN A 156 -8.07 0.33 -14.45
C GLN A 156 -7.28 0.91 -15.65
N ASN A 157 -7.04 2.22 -15.65
CA ASN A 157 -6.43 2.94 -16.77
C ASN A 157 -4.90 3.12 -16.64
N LEU A 158 -4.28 2.65 -15.55
CA LEU A 158 -2.82 2.69 -15.43
C LEU A 158 -2.14 1.89 -16.53
N THR A 159 -1.07 2.47 -17.10
CA THR A 159 -0.29 1.88 -18.20
C THR A 159 1.20 1.78 -17.88
N ASN A 160 1.55 1.74 -16.60
CA ASN A 160 2.93 1.65 -16.08
C ASN A 160 3.53 0.24 -16.20
N ARG A 161 3.23 -0.48 -17.28
CA ARG A 161 3.76 -1.82 -17.53
C ARG A 161 5.28 -1.85 -17.38
N TYR A 162 5.81 -2.92 -16.79
CA TYR A 162 7.21 -3.10 -16.39
C TYR A 162 7.70 -2.19 -15.25
N ARG A 163 6.92 -1.22 -14.80
CA ARG A 163 7.25 -0.30 -13.69
C ARG A 163 6.24 -0.40 -12.55
N TYR A 164 5.92 -1.62 -12.18
CA TYR A 164 4.93 -1.96 -11.17
C TYR A 164 5.46 -1.70 -9.75
N PRO A 165 4.94 -0.75 -8.98
CA PRO A 165 5.35 -0.55 -7.59
C PRO A 165 4.80 -1.66 -6.67
N LEU A 166 5.46 -1.86 -5.53
CA LEU A 166 4.76 -2.30 -4.34
C LEU A 166 3.91 -1.12 -3.84
N PHE A 167 2.60 -1.27 -3.88
CA PHE A 167 1.69 -0.21 -3.43
C PHE A 167 1.31 -0.42 -1.97
N VAL A 168 1.81 0.46 -1.10
CA VAL A 168 1.49 0.47 0.32
C VAL A 168 0.42 1.50 0.58
N THR A 169 -0.72 1.09 1.12
CA THR A 169 -1.81 1.98 1.48
C THR A 169 -2.49 1.52 2.76
N ILE A 170 -2.00 2.04 3.89
CA ILE A 170 -2.56 1.75 5.21
C ILE A 170 -3.66 2.77 5.51
N THR A 171 -4.76 2.63 4.78
CA THR A 171 -5.98 3.43 4.87
C THR A 171 -7.20 2.55 5.17
N CYS A 172 -8.43 3.06 5.05
CA CYS A 172 -9.63 2.28 5.32
C CYS A 172 -10.11 1.52 4.08
N GLU A 173 -10.31 0.20 4.19
CA GLU A 173 -11.11 -0.66 3.30
C GLU A 173 -10.75 -0.66 1.79
N PHE A 174 -9.63 -0.06 1.38
CA PHE A 174 -9.26 0.05 -0.04
C PHE A 174 -9.08 -1.30 -0.73
N THR A 175 -8.95 -2.38 0.06
CA THR A 175 -8.79 -3.75 -0.43
C THR A 175 -9.69 -4.73 0.32
N ARG A 176 -10.94 -4.36 0.53
CA ARG A 176 -11.96 -5.22 1.13
C ARG A 176 -12.42 -6.29 0.14
N PHE A 177 -11.51 -7.15 -0.27
CA PHE A 177 -11.71 -8.21 -1.29
C PHE A 177 -12.66 -9.34 -0.88
N ASP A 178 -13.12 -9.37 0.35
CA ASP A 178 -14.05 -10.37 0.88
C ASP A 178 -15.53 -9.93 0.78
N ASP A 179 -15.82 -8.84 0.08
CA ASP A 179 -17.19 -8.46 -0.30
C ASP A 179 -17.51 -9.03 -1.70
N PRO A 180 -18.37 -10.05 -1.81
CA PRO A 180 -18.66 -10.69 -3.09
C PRO A 180 -19.46 -9.81 -4.07
N ASN A 181 -20.00 -8.69 -3.58
CA ASN A 181 -20.88 -7.82 -4.37
C ASN A 181 -20.15 -6.57 -4.89
N ARG A 182 -18.90 -6.34 -4.48
CA ARG A 182 -18.20 -5.10 -4.77
C ARG A 182 -16.70 -5.34 -4.95
N PHE A 183 -16.18 -4.96 -6.09
CA PHE A 183 -14.74 -4.90 -6.32
C PHE A 183 -14.17 -3.55 -5.86
N THR A 184 -12.99 -3.58 -5.30
CA THR A 184 -12.32 -2.42 -4.73
C THR A 184 -11.29 -1.80 -5.69
N GLY A 185 -10.86 -0.56 -5.39
CA GLY A 185 -9.80 0.11 -6.15
C GLY A 185 -8.48 -0.68 -6.11
N GLY A 186 -8.16 -1.28 -4.96
CA GLY A 186 -6.96 -2.10 -4.81
C GLY A 186 -7.00 -3.38 -5.65
N GLU A 187 -8.15 -4.04 -5.75
CA GLU A 187 -8.30 -5.21 -6.63
C GLU A 187 -8.10 -4.84 -8.10
N TYR A 188 -8.70 -3.75 -8.58
CA TYR A 188 -8.46 -3.27 -9.95
C TYR A 188 -7.00 -2.90 -10.20
N MET A 189 -6.33 -2.30 -9.22
CA MET A 189 -4.91 -2.00 -9.32
C MET A 189 -4.05 -3.27 -9.42
N PHE A 190 -4.42 -4.32 -8.68
CA PHE A 190 -3.76 -5.63 -8.75
C PHE A 190 -4.02 -6.32 -10.09
N TRP A 191 -5.29 -6.35 -10.55
CA TRP A 191 -5.68 -7.06 -11.79
C TRP A 191 -5.30 -6.37 -13.09
N ASN A 192 -4.91 -5.10 -13.04
CA ASN A 192 -4.54 -4.38 -14.26
C ASN A 192 -3.30 -5.02 -14.90
N LYS A 193 -3.49 -5.70 -16.03
CA LYS A 193 -2.43 -6.38 -16.79
C LYS A 193 -1.52 -5.45 -17.60
N SER A 194 -1.93 -4.20 -17.79
CA SER A 194 -1.18 -3.18 -18.55
C SER A 194 -0.46 -2.19 -17.63
N GLY A 195 -0.68 -2.31 -16.31
CA GLY A 195 -0.15 -1.39 -15.32
C GLY A 195 -0.50 -1.82 -13.89
N GLY A 196 -0.71 -0.84 -13.02
CA GLY A 196 -1.05 -1.05 -11.62
C GLY A 196 0.16 -1.38 -10.75
N ALA A 197 -0.02 -2.26 -9.79
CA ALA A 197 1.01 -2.66 -8.82
C ALA A 197 1.41 -4.12 -8.99
N ILE A 198 2.65 -4.48 -8.59
CA ILE A 198 3.10 -5.88 -8.55
C ILE A 198 2.49 -6.61 -7.34
N GLY A 199 2.20 -5.87 -6.30
CA GLY A 199 1.55 -6.34 -5.10
C GLY A 199 1.12 -5.16 -4.25
N LEU A 200 0.22 -5.41 -3.29
CA LEU A 200 -0.29 -4.38 -2.39
C LEU A 200 -0.13 -4.82 -0.94
N ILE A 201 0.27 -3.88 -0.08
CA ILE A 201 0.08 -3.97 1.37
C ILE A 201 -0.98 -2.95 1.74
N ALA A 202 -2.16 -3.43 2.08
CA ALA A 202 -3.32 -2.58 2.24
C ALA A 202 -4.31 -3.14 3.27
N THR A 203 -5.37 -2.39 3.57
CA THR A 203 -6.32 -2.77 4.62
C THR A 203 -7.63 -3.30 4.05
N THR A 204 -8.18 -4.29 4.75
CA THR A 204 -9.49 -4.90 4.42
C THR A 204 -10.63 -4.33 5.27
N ARG A 205 -10.34 -3.50 6.25
CA ARG A 205 -11.28 -2.87 7.19
C ARG A 205 -10.78 -1.50 7.60
N GLN A 206 -11.63 -0.75 8.26
CA GLN A 206 -11.26 0.54 8.85
C GLN A 206 -10.09 0.38 9.83
N ILE A 207 -9.17 1.32 9.81
CA ILE A 207 -8.01 1.38 10.69
C ILE A 207 -7.87 2.80 11.26
N GLY A 208 -7.47 2.91 12.52
CA GLY A 208 -7.21 4.21 13.13
C GLY A 208 -5.90 4.83 12.64
N VAL A 209 -5.85 6.16 12.55
CA VAL A 209 -4.67 6.92 12.07
C VAL A 209 -3.42 6.54 12.88
N GLY A 210 -3.51 6.44 14.22
CA GLY A 210 -2.37 6.08 15.07
C GLY A 210 -1.80 4.69 14.78
N THR A 211 -2.67 3.69 14.58
CA THR A 211 -2.23 2.34 14.19
C THR A 211 -1.64 2.35 12.78
N GLY A 212 -2.27 3.08 11.86
CA GLY A 212 -1.78 3.22 10.49
C GLY A 212 -0.38 3.86 10.45
N PHE A 213 -0.17 4.92 11.23
CA PHE A 213 1.12 5.58 11.36
C PHE A 213 2.21 4.62 11.88
N GLN A 214 1.93 3.92 12.99
CA GLN A 214 2.88 2.96 13.57
C GLN A 214 3.23 1.85 12.58
N MET A 215 2.22 1.27 11.91
CA MET A 215 2.44 0.21 10.92
C MET A 215 3.24 0.70 9.72
N ASN A 216 2.97 1.91 9.25
CA ASN A 216 3.65 2.48 8.09
C ASN A 216 5.15 2.69 8.34
N ASN A 217 5.50 3.20 9.54
CA ASN A 217 6.89 3.37 9.94
C ASN A 217 7.61 2.04 10.08
N LEU A 218 7.07 1.11 10.87
CA LEU A 218 7.67 -0.21 11.09
C LEU A 218 7.77 -1.01 9.79
N LEU A 219 6.76 -0.95 8.93
CA LEU A 219 6.80 -1.65 7.64
C LEU A 219 7.93 -1.11 6.74
N SER A 220 8.14 0.19 6.72
CA SER A 220 9.23 0.79 5.93
C SER A 220 10.60 0.44 6.52
N GLU A 221 10.71 0.42 7.86
CA GLU A 221 11.89 -0.03 8.56
C GLU A 221 12.24 -1.49 8.23
N ASP A 222 11.26 -2.38 8.29
CA ASP A 222 11.42 -3.80 7.99
C ASP A 222 11.72 -4.02 6.49
N LEU A 223 10.94 -3.40 5.57
CA LEU A 223 11.14 -3.54 4.11
C LEU A 223 12.53 -3.10 3.65
N TYR A 224 13.05 -2.03 4.24
CA TYR A 224 14.35 -1.49 3.89
C TYR A 224 15.46 -1.96 4.83
N ALA A 225 15.18 -2.86 5.76
CA ALA A 225 16.15 -3.43 6.70
C ALA A 225 17.04 -2.34 7.33
N PHE A 226 16.44 -1.40 8.08
CA PHE A 226 17.19 -0.31 8.70
C PHE A 226 18.29 -0.85 9.62
N GLY A 227 19.46 -0.28 9.56
CA GLY A 227 20.64 -0.74 10.30
C GLY A 227 21.24 -2.06 9.79
N SER A 228 20.74 -2.62 8.67
CA SER A 228 21.16 -3.91 8.12
C SER A 228 21.29 -3.87 6.59
N THR A 229 21.95 -4.86 6.03
CA THR A 229 21.99 -5.13 4.58
C THR A 229 21.29 -6.44 4.21
N ASN A 230 20.67 -7.11 5.19
CA ASN A 230 19.92 -8.34 4.97
C ASN A 230 18.44 -8.02 4.78
N TYR A 231 18.02 -7.88 3.53
CA TYR A 231 16.65 -7.52 3.16
C TYR A 231 15.73 -8.73 3.26
N PRO A 232 14.62 -8.64 4.03
CA PRO A 232 13.61 -9.69 4.07
C PRO A 232 12.80 -9.73 2.76
N THR A 233 12.01 -10.78 2.58
CA THR A 233 10.94 -10.76 1.59
C THR A 233 9.84 -9.78 2.02
N ILE A 234 9.01 -9.29 1.08
CA ILE A 234 7.91 -8.36 1.37
C ILE A 234 6.96 -8.94 2.44
N SER A 235 6.62 -10.21 2.29
CA SER A 235 5.71 -10.87 3.23
C SER A 235 6.34 -11.09 4.61
N GLU A 236 7.66 -11.33 4.68
CA GLU A 236 8.37 -11.43 5.97
C GLU A 236 8.48 -10.07 6.66
N ALA A 237 8.76 -9.00 5.91
CA ALA A 237 8.73 -7.64 6.45
C ALA A 237 7.36 -7.33 7.07
N LEU A 238 6.25 -7.61 6.35
CA LEU A 238 4.92 -7.42 6.91
C LEU A 238 4.65 -8.31 8.13
N ARG A 239 5.15 -9.55 8.14
CA ARG A 239 5.03 -10.43 9.30
C ARG A 239 5.71 -9.83 10.54
N GLN A 240 6.95 -9.36 10.41
CA GLN A 240 7.71 -8.71 11.48
C GLN A 240 6.99 -7.45 11.99
N THR A 241 6.55 -6.59 11.08
CA THR A 241 5.73 -5.41 11.40
C THR A 241 4.49 -5.79 12.22
N LYS A 242 3.79 -6.84 11.83
CA LYS A 242 2.59 -7.31 12.55
C LYS A 242 2.89 -7.85 13.94
N LEU A 243 4.03 -8.47 14.15
CA LEU A 243 4.45 -8.94 15.48
C LEU A 243 4.76 -7.77 16.43
N SER A 244 5.18 -6.64 15.89
CA SER A 244 5.54 -5.43 16.64
C SER A 244 4.38 -4.45 16.84
N THR A 245 3.17 -4.74 16.31
CA THR A 245 2.00 -3.85 16.35
C THR A 245 0.81 -4.49 17.07
N GLY A 246 -0.18 -3.68 17.45
CA GLY A 246 -1.37 -4.14 18.18
C GLY A 246 -2.37 -4.93 17.32
N SER A 247 -3.50 -5.30 17.91
CA SER A 247 -4.52 -6.20 17.31
C SER A 247 -5.12 -5.71 15.98
N ASP A 248 -5.13 -4.42 15.72
CA ASP A 248 -5.67 -3.84 14.48
C ASP A 248 -4.84 -4.18 13.24
N ASN A 249 -3.59 -4.66 13.42
CA ASN A 249 -2.74 -5.15 12.34
C ASN A 249 -3.37 -6.29 11.52
N ARG A 250 -4.36 -6.99 12.09
CA ARG A 250 -5.14 -8.06 11.40
C ARG A 250 -5.85 -7.56 10.14
N ARG A 251 -6.08 -6.26 10.04
CA ARG A 251 -6.78 -5.61 8.93
C ARG A 251 -5.87 -5.35 7.74
N VAL A 252 -4.56 -5.38 7.95
CA VAL A 252 -3.55 -5.20 6.91
C VAL A 252 -3.19 -6.53 6.27
N VAL A 253 -3.17 -6.58 4.97
CA VAL A 253 -2.89 -7.80 4.18
C VAL A 253 -1.91 -7.50 3.05
N PHE A 254 -1.22 -8.54 2.58
CA PHE A 254 -0.39 -8.51 1.39
C PHE A 254 -1.02 -9.38 0.29
N TYR A 255 -1.10 -8.88 -0.92
CA TYR A 255 -1.49 -9.59 -2.12
C TYR A 255 -0.91 -8.97 -3.39
#